data_d33abf5da8850f16773ac927bc0fe87b
#
_entry.id   d33abf5da8850f16773ac927bc0fe87b
#
_cell.length_a   1.000
_cell.length_b   1.000
_cell.length_c   1.000
_cell.angle_alpha   90.00
_cell.angle_beta   90.00
_cell.angle_gamma   90.00
#
_symmetry.space_group_name_H-M   'P 1'
#
loop_
_entity.id
_entity.type
_entity.pdbx_description
1 polymer ?
#
loop_
_entity_poly.entity_id
_entity_poly.type
_entity_poly.pdbx_seq_one_letter_code
_entity_poly.pdbx_strand_id
1 'polypeptide(L)'
;MKSEAIAKAIGNVADRHVLEGICGKTRRVPVKIIAAVAACLVCVLGIAYTLRDTGTPIVTEYYKIPTIDKVSKENMSRTGSITPIPPDSSEIKMTKGEAQAFFGRSREPFKAKEAEYTATLNGGGSVRMVSMTWYFASGSVTAIFEPNAYPEAIFNSEYSVKTEADGCRIATILTKIDNSEGEYDIGIEKGNMGAWVICNEACKAEAQTLVNYIIDSNILFESESVTFVCQNG
;
A
#
# COMPACT_ATOMS: atom_id res chain seq x y z
N MET A 1 -8.80 -9.14 19.65
CA MET A 1 -9.41 -9.26 21.00
C MET A 1 -10.15 -8.01 21.51
N LYS A 2 -9.85 -6.78 21.07
CA LYS A 2 -10.59 -5.57 21.54
C LYS A 2 -11.91 -5.30 20.81
N SER A 3 -12.04 -5.66 19.55
CA SER A 3 -13.25 -5.42 18.73
C SER A 3 -14.45 -6.30 19.15
N GLU A 4 -14.20 -7.55 19.50
CA GLU A 4 -15.23 -8.48 19.98
C GLU A 4 -15.84 -8.07 21.31
N ALA A 5 -15.03 -7.54 22.23
CA ALA A 5 -15.49 -7.04 23.52
C ALA A 5 -16.39 -5.78 23.36
N ILE A 6 -16.08 -4.92 22.39
CA ILE A 6 -16.88 -3.75 22.08
C ILE A 6 -18.21 -4.13 21.41
N ALA A 7 -18.20 -5.05 20.45
CA ALA A 7 -19.41 -5.55 19.81
C ALA A 7 -20.35 -6.23 20.81
N LYS A 8 -19.81 -7.02 21.74
CA LYS A 8 -20.57 -7.68 22.81
C LYS A 8 -21.14 -6.66 23.84
N ALA A 9 -20.40 -5.58 24.12
CA ALA A 9 -20.87 -4.51 25.00
C ALA A 9 -22.03 -3.72 24.36
N ILE A 10 -21.95 -3.43 23.05
CA ILE A 10 -23.01 -2.75 22.30
C ILE A 10 -24.25 -3.61 22.20
N GLY A 11 -24.12 -4.91 21.93
CA GLY A 11 -25.24 -5.85 21.90
C GLY A 11 -25.98 -5.91 23.24
N ASN A 12 -25.27 -6.06 24.35
CA ASN A 12 -25.86 -6.10 25.69
C ASN A 12 -26.57 -4.79 26.09
N VAL A 13 -26.10 -3.65 25.61
CA VAL A 13 -26.77 -2.34 25.86
C VAL A 13 -28.08 -2.24 25.08
N ALA A 14 -28.08 -2.70 23.81
CA ALA A 14 -29.28 -2.69 22.99
C ALA A 14 -30.39 -3.59 23.59
N ASP A 15 -30.04 -4.81 23.97
CA ASP A 15 -31.00 -5.77 24.55
C ASP A 15 -31.58 -5.29 25.89
N ARG A 16 -30.76 -4.64 26.72
CA ARG A 16 -31.23 -4.12 28.00
C ARG A 16 -32.23 -2.98 27.82
N HIS A 17 -31.99 -2.07 26.89
CA HIS A 17 -32.94 -0.98 26.62
C HIS A 17 -34.20 -1.44 25.92
N VAL A 18 -34.18 -2.50 25.12
CA VAL A 18 -35.36 -3.09 24.52
C VAL A 18 -36.21 -3.77 25.59
N LEU A 19 -35.63 -4.48 26.56
CA LEU A 19 -36.36 -5.11 27.66
C LEU A 19 -36.93 -4.07 28.65
N GLU A 20 -36.23 -3.01 28.95
CA GLU A 20 -36.73 -1.93 29.81
C GLU A 20 -37.88 -1.15 29.13
N GLY A 21 -37.86 -1.03 27.79
CA GLY A 21 -38.93 -0.40 27.01
C GLY A 21 -40.22 -1.23 26.96
N ILE A 22 -40.17 -2.54 27.15
CA ILE A 22 -41.32 -3.42 27.12
C ILE A 22 -41.98 -3.52 28.53
N CYS A 23 -41.23 -3.37 29.61
CA CYS A 23 -41.71 -3.55 30.99
C CYS A 23 -41.91 -2.25 31.80
N GLY A 24 -41.46 -1.11 31.28
CA GLY A 24 -41.54 0.16 32.04
C GLY A 24 -42.63 1.10 31.54
N LYS A 25 -43.39 1.69 32.46
CA LYS A 25 -44.31 2.82 32.18
C LYS A 25 -43.59 3.83 31.27
N THR A 26 -44.08 4.03 30.07
CA THR A 26 -43.55 4.96 29.05
C THR A 26 -43.37 6.36 29.63
N ARG A 27 -42.19 6.64 30.18
CA ARG A 27 -41.72 8.02 30.31
C ARG A 27 -41.50 8.54 28.88
N ARG A 28 -42.38 9.41 28.41
CA ARG A 28 -42.22 10.09 27.13
C ARG A 28 -40.90 10.85 27.17
N VAL A 29 -39.85 10.26 26.60
CA VAL A 29 -38.58 10.99 26.41
C VAL A 29 -38.90 12.16 25.49
N PRO A 30 -38.62 13.41 25.91
CA PRO A 30 -38.96 14.56 25.09
C PRO A 30 -38.26 14.45 23.74
N VAL A 31 -39.01 14.58 22.67
CA VAL A 31 -38.52 14.46 21.27
C VAL A 31 -37.24 15.28 21.01
N LYS A 32 -37.10 16.40 21.73
CA LYS A 32 -35.91 17.25 21.71
C LYS A 32 -34.62 16.54 22.14
N ILE A 33 -34.68 15.60 23.10
CA ILE A 33 -33.51 14.84 23.57
C ILE A 33 -33.14 13.81 22.52
N ILE A 34 -34.11 13.14 21.91
CA ILE A 34 -33.85 12.17 20.82
C ILE A 34 -33.23 12.86 19.61
N ALA A 35 -33.75 14.04 19.24
CA ALA A 35 -33.20 14.85 18.15
C ALA A 35 -31.76 15.32 18.43
N ALA A 36 -31.47 15.74 19.69
CA ALA A 36 -30.12 16.16 20.08
C ALA A 36 -29.11 14.98 20.02
N VAL A 37 -29.50 13.81 20.53
CA VAL A 37 -28.63 12.61 20.47
C VAL A 37 -28.39 12.15 19.02
N ALA A 38 -29.43 12.18 18.19
CA ALA A 38 -29.29 11.85 16.76
C ALA A 38 -28.37 12.85 16.04
N ALA A 39 -28.51 14.16 16.31
CA ALA A 39 -27.64 15.19 15.75
C ALA A 39 -26.18 15.01 16.18
N CYS A 40 -25.93 14.71 17.46
CA CYS A 40 -24.57 14.42 17.96
C CYS A 40 -23.98 13.18 17.31
N LEU A 41 -24.74 12.08 17.12
CA LEU A 41 -24.32 10.89 16.44
C LEU A 41 -23.96 11.16 14.96
N VAL A 42 -24.78 11.93 14.26
CA VAL A 42 -24.51 12.33 12.87
C VAL A 42 -23.26 13.22 12.79
N CYS A 43 -23.05 14.14 13.74
CA CYS A 43 -21.84 14.95 13.80
C CYS A 43 -20.60 14.10 14.08
N VAL A 44 -20.65 13.18 15.05
CA VAL A 44 -19.53 12.30 15.38
C VAL A 44 -19.20 11.37 14.21
N LEU A 45 -20.21 10.79 13.57
CA LEU A 45 -20.02 9.95 12.38
C LEU A 45 -19.52 10.77 11.18
N GLY A 46 -20.04 11.98 10.99
CA GLY A 46 -19.60 12.91 9.95
C GLY A 46 -18.13 13.33 10.15
N ILE A 47 -17.75 13.68 11.38
CA ILE A 47 -16.36 14.02 11.72
C ILE A 47 -15.46 12.80 11.56
N ALA A 48 -15.88 11.63 12.03
CA ALA A 48 -15.13 10.39 11.85
C ALA A 48 -14.95 10.02 10.37
N TYR A 49 -15.98 10.27 9.55
CA TYR A 49 -15.93 10.03 8.10
C TYR A 49 -15.01 11.04 7.40
N THR A 50 -15.10 12.33 7.74
CA THR A 50 -14.22 13.37 7.15
C THR A 50 -12.76 13.22 7.60
N LEU A 51 -12.52 12.86 8.86
CA LEU A 51 -11.17 12.57 9.36
C LEU A 51 -10.59 11.28 8.76
N ARG A 52 -11.45 10.35 8.34
CA ARG A 52 -11.03 9.13 7.67
C ARG A 52 -10.56 9.38 6.24
N ASP A 53 -11.04 10.44 5.59
CA ASP A 53 -10.83 10.64 4.14
C ASP A 53 -9.85 11.78 3.78
N THR A 54 -9.43 12.62 4.72
CA THR A 54 -8.61 13.82 4.44
C THR A 54 -7.14 13.73 4.84
N GLY A 55 -6.72 12.70 5.55
CA GLY A 55 -5.33 12.56 6.00
C GLY A 55 -4.49 11.75 5.01
N THR A 56 -3.36 12.29 4.55
CA THR A 56 -2.26 11.47 4.09
C THR A 56 -1.94 10.43 5.18
N PRO A 57 -1.69 9.15 4.86
CA PRO A 57 -1.29 8.19 5.86
C PRO A 57 -0.05 8.71 6.57
N ILE A 58 -0.04 8.67 7.91
CA ILE A 58 1.18 8.94 8.67
C ILE A 58 2.07 7.72 8.39
N VAL A 59 3.09 7.92 7.57
CA VAL A 59 4.11 6.92 7.28
C VAL A 59 5.28 7.20 8.22
N THR A 60 5.66 6.22 9.01
CA THR A 60 6.85 6.33 9.86
C THR A 60 8.08 6.42 8.97
N GLU A 61 8.98 7.35 9.24
CA GLU A 61 10.22 7.49 8.46
C GLU A 61 11.26 6.49 8.99
N TYR A 62 11.31 5.32 8.37
CA TYR A 62 12.31 4.27 8.63
C TYR A 62 13.54 4.39 7.74
N TYR A 63 13.34 4.92 6.53
CA TYR A 63 14.34 4.97 5.48
C TYR A 63 14.37 6.35 4.83
N LYS A 64 15.58 6.80 4.52
CA LYS A 64 15.85 8.00 3.72
C LYS A 64 16.73 7.63 2.54
N ILE A 65 16.33 8.05 1.34
CA ILE A 65 17.14 7.82 0.14
C ILE A 65 18.51 8.49 0.34
N PRO A 66 19.60 7.71 0.29
CA PRO A 66 20.94 8.23 0.56
C PRO A 66 21.40 9.22 -0.52
N THR A 67 22.40 10.02 -0.18
CA THR A 67 23.20 10.71 -1.20
C THR A 67 24.10 9.66 -1.86
N ILE A 68 24.08 9.60 -3.19
CA ILE A 68 24.85 8.64 -3.97
C ILE A 68 25.94 9.40 -4.75
N ASP A 69 27.19 9.15 -4.39
CA ASP A 69 28.36 9.79 -5.01
C ASP A 69 28.80 9.05 -6.28
N LYS A 70 28.52 7.76 -6.35
CA LYS A 70 28.88 6.90 -7.49
C LYS A 70 27.65 6.58 -8.32
N VAL A 71 27.69 6.94 -9.59
CA VAL A 71 26.59 6.73 -10.54
C VAL A 71 26.88 5.52 -11.42
N SER A 72 25.97 4.58 -11.49
CA SER A 72 26.02 3.48 -12.44
C SER A 72 25.67 3.98 -13.84
N LYS A 73 26.39 3.46 -14.85
CA LYS A 73 26.04 3.68 -16.27
C LYS A 73 25.18 2.57 -16.85
N GLU A 74 24.87 1.56 -16.05
CA GLU A 74 24.04 0.41 -16.43
C GLU A 74 22.65 0.57 -15.82
N ASN A 75 21.63 0.33 -16.62
CA ASN A 75 20.25 0.29 -16.13
C ASN A 75 20.00 -1.04 -15.42
N MET A 76 20.07 -1.04 -14.10
CA MET A 76 19.96 -2.24 -13.25
C MET A 76 18.51 -2.74 -13.12
N SER A 77 17.52 -1.85 -13.27
CA SER A 77 16.10 -2.25 -13.18
C SER A 77 15.67 -3.13 -14.36
N ARG A 78 16.39 -3.06 -15.47
CA ARG A 78 16.09 -3.82 -16.70
C ARG A 78 16.96 -5.06 -16.91
N THR A 79 18.07 -5.20 -16.20
CA THR A 79 19.11 -6.19 -16.55
C THR A 79 19.11 -7.45 -15.73
N GLY A 80 18.17 -7.74 -14.85
CA GLY A 80 18.44 -9.04 -14.36
C GLY A 80 17.70 -9.66 -13.21
N SER A 81 16.63 -9.10 -12.75
CA SER A 81 15.91 -9.75 -11.65
C SER A 81 14.43 -9.97 -11.90
N ILE A 82 13.89 -9.38 -12.95
CA ILE A 82 12.53 -9.76 -13.36
C ILE A 82 12.67 -11.11 -14.09
N THR A 83 12.30 -12.16 -13.41
CA THR A 83 12.25 -13.50 -13.99
C THR A 83 11.48 -13.44 -15.32
N PRO A 84 11.99 -14.00 -16.45
CA PRO A 84 11.31 -13.94 -17.73
C PRO A 84 9.83 -14.34 -17.59
N ILE A 85 8.93 -13.51 -18.12
CA ILE A 85 7.48 -13.78 -18.06
C ILE A 85 7.21 -15.02 -18.91
N PRO A 86 6.70 -16.13 -18.34
CA PRO A 86 6.36 -17.32 -19.12
C PRO A 86 5.30 -16.98 -20.18
N PRO A 87 5.31 -17.67 -21.32
CA PRO A 87 4.39 -17.40 -22.42
C PRO A 87 2.92 -17.66 -22.08
N ASP A 88 2.64 -18.42 -21.02
CA ASP A 88 1.30 -18.71 -20.50
C ASP A 88 0.84 -17.74 -19.41
N SER A 89 1.60 -16.68 -19.14
CA SER A 89 1.22 -15.66 -18.18
C SER A 89 0.19 -14.69 -18.77
N SER A 90 -0.71 -14.20 -17.92
CA SER A 90 -1.69 -13.18 -18.28
C SER A 90 -1.51 -11.94 -17.41
N GLU A 91 -1.64 -10.76 -18.00
CA GLU A 91 -1.67 -9.50 -17.28
C GLU A 91 -3.13 -9.05 -17.07
N ILE A 92 -3.45 -8.65 -15.86
CA ILE A 92 -4.75 -8.11 -15.49
C ILE A 92 -4.60 -6.72 -14.88
N LYS A 93 -5.55 -5.84 -15.17
CA LYS A 93 -5.63 -4.53 -14.50
C LYS A 93 -6.27 -4.70 -13.13
N MET A 94 -5.65 -4.09 -12.14
CA MET A 94 -6.18 -4.03 -10.78
C MET A 94 -6.94 -2.72 -10.58
N THR A 95 -7.96 -2.78 -9.76
CA THR A 95 -8.64 -1.58 -9.25
C THR A 95 -7.82 -0.94 -8.12
N LYS A 96 -8.11 0.32 -7.82
CA LYS A 96 -7.53 1.01 -6.67
C LYS A 96 -7.77 0.28 -5.35
N GLY A 97 -8.97 -0.29 -5.17
CA GLY A 97 -9.33 -1.06 -3.97
C GLY A 97 -8.48 -2.32 -3.81
N GLU A 98 -8.21 -3.03 -4.90
CA GLU A 98 -7.33 -4.21 -4.91
C GLU A 98 -5.89 -3.84 -4.62
N ALA A 99 -5.38 -2.73 -5.17
CA ALA A 99 -4.06 -2.21 -4.86
C ALA A 99 -3.93 -1.83 -3.37
N GLN A 100 -4.94 -1.20 -2.78
CA GLN A 100 -4.98 -0.91 -1.34
C GLN A 100 -5.02 -2.18 -0.49
N ALA A 101 -5.83 -3.17 -0.89
CA ALA A 101 -5.91 -4.46 -0.22
C ALA A 101 -4.56 -5.21 -0.25
N PHE A 102 -3.83 -5.14 -1.37
CA PHE A 102 -2.49 -5.70 -1.52
C PHE A 102 -1.52 -5.19 -0.44
N PHE A 103 -1.57 -3.91 -0.09
CA PHE A 103 -0.78 -3.35 1.00
C PHE A 103 -1.36 -3.65 2.39
N GLY A 104 -2.52 -4.27 2.51
CA GLY A 104 -3.23 -4.44 3.77
C GLY A 104 -3.68 -3.12 4.38
N ARG A 105 -3.92 -2.10 3.56
CA ARG A 105 -4.24 -0.74 3.98
C ARG A 105 -5.42 -0.17 3.21
N SER A 106 -6.14 0.75 3.84
CA SER A 106 -7.30 1.43 3.23
C SER A 106 -6.94 2.71 2.45
N ARG A 107 -5.67 3.09 2.40
CA ARG A 107 -5.22 4.34 1.77
C ARG A 107 -3.95 4.11 0.98
N GLU A 108 -3.78 4.88 -0.08
CA GLU A 108 -2.52 4.94 -0.83
C GLU A 108 -1.47 5.80 -0.10
N PRO A 109 -0.18 5.59 -0.39
CA PRO A 109 0.91 6.34 0.26
C PRO A 109 0.86 7.85 -0.04
N PHE A 110 0.30 8.23 -1.18
CA PHE A 110 0.21 9.62 -1.64
C PHE A 110 -0.95 9.84 -2.62
N LYS A 111 -1.25 11.11 -2.92
CA LYS A 111 -2.20 11.50 -3.96
C LYS A 111 -1.44 11.73 -5.26
N ALA A 112 -1.53 10.78 -6.18
CA ALA A 112 -1.05 10.94 -7.53
C ALA A 112 -2.11 11.59 -8.43
N LYS A 113 -1.68 12.16 -9.56
CA LYS A 113 -2.58 12.67 -10.60
C LYS A 113 -3.32 11.52 -11.28
N GLU A 114 -2.62 10.43 -11.50
CA GLU A 114 -3.09 9.20 -12.12
C GLU A 114 -2.30 8.03 -11.54
N ALA A 115 -2.88 6.85 -11.54
CA ALA A 115 -2.18 5.64 -11.13
C ALA A 115 -2.66 4.44 -11.95
N GLU A 116 -1.72 3.54 -12.25
CA GLU A 116 -1.95 2.29 -12.94
C GLU A 116 -1.49 1.14 -12.06
N TYR A 117 -2.31 0.10 -11.99
CA TYR A 117 -2.04 -1.09 -11.19
C TYR A 117 -2.28 -2.31 -12.06
N THR A 118 -1.30 -3.19 -12.13
CA THR A 118 -1.40 -4.46 -12.87
C THR A 118 -0.89 -5.62 -12.04
N ALA A 119 -1.45 -6.79 -12.27
CA ALA A 119 -0.94 -8.04 -11.74
C ALA A 119 -0.67 -9.01 -12.89
N THR A 120 0.46 -9.66 -12.87
CA THR A 120 0.80 -10.76 -13.78
C THR A 120 0.51 -12.07 -13.07
N LEU A 121 -0.30 -12.91 -13.70
CA LEU A 121 -0.65 -14.24 -13.23
C LEU A 121 0.15 -15.30 -13.98
N ASN A 122 0.54 -16.36 -13.28
CA ASN A 122 1.02 -17.59 -13.91
C ASN A 122 -0.14 -18.33 -14.58
N GLY A 123 0.15 -19.27 -15.48
CA GLY A 123 -0.86 -20.12 -16.13
C GLY A 123 -1.79 -20.87 -15.18
N GLY A 124 -1.38 -21.05 -13.93
CA GLY A 124 -2.21 -21.59 -12.82
C GLY A 124 -3.08 -20.57 -12.09
N GLY A 125 -3.08 -19.29 -12.51
CA GLY A 125 -3.87 -18.22 -11.90
C GLY A 125 -3.27 -17.61 -10.61
N SER A 126 -2.11 -18.09 -10.15
CA SER A 126 -1.43 -17.47 -9.00
C SER A 126 -0.74 -16.16 -9.40
N VAL A 127 -0.73 -15.19 -8.48
CA VAL A 127 -0.05 -13.91 -8.70
C VAL A 127 1.47 -14.15 -8.72
N ARG A 128 2.09 -13.72 -9.80
CA ARG A 128 3.52 -13.77 -10.01
C ARG A 128 4.19 -12.45 -9.68
N MET A 129 3.61 -11.37 -10.15
CA MET A 129 4.15 -10.02 -10.03
C MET A 129 3.01 -9.03 -9.90
N VAL A 130 3.21 -8.00 -9.10
CA VAL A 130 2.33 -6.83 -9.05
C VAL A 130 3.15 -5.62 -9.43
N SER A 131 2.66 -4.82 -10.38
CA SER A 131 3.27 -3.56 -10.78
C SER A 131 2.30 -2.41 -10.53
N MET A 132 2.82 -1.35 -9.95
CA MET A 132 2.06 -0.14 -9.62
C MET A 132 2.85 1.08 -10.04
N THR A 133 2.23 1.95 -10.83
CA THR A 133 2.84 3.21 -11.28
C THR A 133 1.95 4.37 -10.90
N TRP A 134 2.54 5.36 -10.25
CA TRP A 134 1.88 6.63 -9.90
C TRP A 134 2.50 7.78 -10.67
N TYR A 135 1.67 8.58 -11.31
CA TYR A 135 2.07 9.70 -12.14
C TYR A 135 1.87 11.04 -11.40
N PHE A 136 2.90 11.83 -11.37
CA PHE A 136 2.94 13.17 -10.79
C PHE A 136 3.23 14.21 -11.88
N ALA A 137 3.15 15.49 -11.54
CA ALA A 137 3.53 16.55 -12.46
C ALA A 137 5.04 16.54 -12.80
N SER A 138 5.85 16.02 -11.88
CA SER A 138 7.32 15.94 -11.96
C SER A 138 7.84 14.65 -12.60
N GLY A 139 6.98 13.64 -12.82
CA GLY A 139 7.39 12.33 -13.33
C GLY A 139 6.55 11.21 -12.77
N SER A 140 7.14 10.04 -12.60
CA SER A 140 6.46 8.87 -12.07
C SER A 140 7.29 8.13 -11.03
N VAL A 141 6.60 7.36 -10.18
CA VAL A 141 7.19 6.36 -9.31
C VAL A 141 6.56 5.03 -9.64
N THR A 142 7.38 4.03 -9.92
CA THR A 142 6.94 2.66 -10.20
C THR A 142 7.42 1.75 -9.09
N ALA A 143 6.54 0.87 -8.60
CA ALA A 143 6.89 -0.22 -7.71
C ALA A 143 6.52 -1.55 -8.35
N ILE A 144 7.44 -2.51 -8.28
CA ILE A 144 7.26 -3.88 -8.75
C ILE A 144 7.49 -4.81 -7.56
N PHE A 145 6.59 -5.75 -7.35
CA PHE A 145 6.62 -6.70 -6.24
C PHE A 145 6.60 -8.12 -6.79
N GLU A 146 7.51 -8.96 -6.34
CA GLU A 146 7.56 -10.37 -6.69
C GLU A 146 7.71 -11.24 -5.43
N PRO A 147 6.88 -12.29 -5.26
CA PRO A 147 7.06 -13.26 -4.19
C PRO A 147 8.30 -14.12 -4.46
N ASN A 148 9.02 -14.48 -3.40
CA ASN A 148 10.22 -15.32 -3.45
C ASN A 148 11.32 -14.80 -4.41
N ALA A 149 11.31 -13.51 -4.71
CA ALA A 149 12.30 -12.85 -5.53
C ALA A 149 13.25 -12.01 -4.67
N TYR A 150 14.43 -11.75 -5.23
CA TYR A 150 15.46 -10.96 -4.59
C TYR A 150 16.04 -9.96 -5.60
N PRO A 151 16.13 -8.68 -5.28
CA PRO A 151 16.69 -7.66 -6.17
C PRO A 151 18.22 -7.75 -6.31
N GLU A 152 18.73 -8.90 -6.76
CA GLU A 152 20.16 -9.23 -6.79
C GLU A 152 21.00 -8.20 -7.52
N ALA A 153 20.54 -7.73 -8.67
CA ALA A 153 21.27 -6.78 -9.49
C ALA A 153 21.57 -5.47 -8.71
N ILE A 154 20.58 -4.98 -7.93
CA ILE A 154 20.76 -3.79 -7.12
C ILE A 154 21.62 -4.10 -5.91
N PHE A 155 21.35 -5.20 -5.20
CA PHE A 155 22.09 -5.56 -3.99
C PHE A 155 23.56 -5.92 -4.26
N ASN A 156 23.86 -6.53 -5.40
CA ASN A 156 25.20 -6.95 -5.75
C ASN A 156 26.00 -5.88 -6.52
N SER A 157 25.38 -4.76 -6.88
CA SER A 157 26.07 -3.65 -7.53
C SER A 157 27.12 -3.03 -6.60
N GLU A 158 28.29 -2.73 -7.14
CA GLU A 158 29.34 -1.97 -6.45
C GLU A 158 28.95 -0.50 -6.22
N TYR A 159 27.93 -0.02 -6.94
CA TYR A 159 27.38 1.33 -6.85
C TYR A 159 26.27 1.45 -5.79
N SER A 160 25.87 0.34 -5.19
CA SER A 160 24.74 0.34 -4.26
C SER A 160 25.12 0.86 -2.88
N VAL A 161 24.25 1.68 -2.32
CA VAL A 161 24.24 2.02 -0.90
C VAL A 161 23.23 1.15 -0.19
N LYS A 162 23.70 0.32 0.75
CA LYS A 162 22.90 -0.66 1.47
C LYS A 162 22.54 -0.16 2.85
N THR A 163 21.31 -0.44 3.27
CA THR A 163 20.75 -0.05 4.56
C THR A 163 19.80 -1.14 5.07
N GLU A 164 19.61 -1.21 6.37
CA GLU A 164 18.58 -2.04 7.01
C GLU A 164 17.62 -1.14 7.79
N ALA A 165 16.33 -1.40 7.66
CA ALA A 165 15.28 -0.65 8.33
C ALA A 165 14.10 -1.57 8.64
N ASP A 166 13.72 -1.66 9.90
CA ASP A 166 12.56 -2.42 10.40
C ASP A 166 12.45 -3.85 9.82
N GLY A 167 13.55 -4.60 9.85
CA GLY A 167 13.62 -5.97 9.35
C GLY A 167 13.63 -6.09 7.82
N CYS A 168 13.73 -4.98 7.09
CA CYS A 168 13.91 -4.94 5.65
C CYS A 168 15.36 -4.67 5.30
N ARG A 169 15.88 -5.34 4.27
CA ARG A 169 17.14 -5.00 3.62
C ARG A 169 16.84 -4.11 2.42
N ILE A 170 17.57 -3.02 2.29
CA ILE A 170 17.34 -2.02 1.25
C ILE A 170 18.68 -1.72 0.56
N ALA A 171 18.67 -1.68 -0.75
CA ALA A 171 19.81 -1.25 -1.55
C ALA A 171 19.36 -0.20 -2.55
N THR A 172 20.11 0.87 -2.70
CA THR A 172 19.78 1.99 -3.59
C THR A 172 20.95 2.29 -4.51
N ILE A 173 20.65 2.40 -5.79
CA ILE A 173 21.62 2.89 -6.79
C ILE A 173 21.05 4.11 -7.51
N LEU A 174 21.92 4.92 -8.04
CA LEU A 174 21.61 6.00 -8.99
C LEU A 174 22.16 5.59 -10.34
N THR A 175 21.27 5.43 -11.30
CA THR A 175 21.60 5.10 -12.69
C THR A 175 21.50 6.35 -13.54
N LYS A 176 22.50 6.60 -14.36
CA LYS A 176 22.47 7.69 -15.33
C LYS A 176 23.06 7.22 -16.65
N ILE A 177 22.23 7.14 -17.66
CA ILE A 177 22.62 6.72 -19.00
C ILE A 177 22.79 7.98 -19.86
N ASP A 178 24.00 8.25 -20.27
CA ASP A 178 24.40 9.39 -21.11
C ASP A 178 23.84 10.72 -20.61
N ASN A 179 23.06 11.42 -21.42
CA ASN A 179 22.46 12.72 -21.11
C ASN A 179 21.07 12.62 -20.47
N SER A 180 20.67 11.41 -20.02
CA SER A 180 19.38 11.23 -19.34
C SER A 180 19.38 11.87 -17.95
N GLU A 181 18.19 12.16 -17.43
CA GLU A 181 18.01 12.39 -16.01
C GLU A 181 18.38 11.12 -15.22
N GLY A 182 18.96 11.31 -14.02
CA GLY A 182 19.29 10.18 -13.16
C GLY A 182 18.03 9.46 -12.69
N GLU A 183 18.09 8.13 -12.64
CA GLU A 183 17.03 7.26 -12.15
C GLU A 183 17.50 6.55 -10.88
N TYR A 184 16.70 6.60 -9.82
CA TYR A 184 16.93 5.82 -8.61
C TYR A 184 16.25 4.48 -8.75
N ASP A 185 17.04 3.42 -8.57
CA ASP A 185 16.58 2.05 -8.44
C ASP A 185 16.78 1.60 -6.98
N ILE A 186 15.69 1.31 -6.30
CA ILE A 186 15.67 0.92 -4.89
C ILE A 186 15.14 -0.50 -4.78
N GLY A 187 16.02 -1.42 -4.41
CA GLY A 187 15.67 -2.81 -4.11
C GLY A 187 15.33 -2.97 -2.63
N ILE A 188 14.23 -3.63 -2.34
CA ILE A 188 13.78 -3.93 -0.97
C ILE A 188 13.59 -5.44 -0.85
N GLU A 189 14.14 -6.03 0.19
CA GLU A 189 13.88 -7.40 0.61
C GLU A 189 13.16 -7.36 1.96
N LYS A 190 11.97 -7.96 2.01
CA LYS A 190 11.15 -8.06 3.21
C LYS A 190 10.56 -9.46 3.33
N GLY A 191 11.13 -10.27 4.23
CA GLY A 191 10.74 -11.66 4.36
C GLY A 191 11.04 -12.44 3.07
N ASN A 192 10.00 -12.98 2.45
CA ASN A 192 10.06 -13.70 1.18
C ASN A 192 9.64 -12.85 -0.05
N MET A 193 9.59 -11.53 0.11
CA MET A 193 9.19 -10.60 -0.96
C MET A 193 10.38 -9.78 -1.42
N GLY A 194 10.57 -9.68 -2.72
CA GLY A 194 11.38 -8.65 -3.37
C GLY A 194 10.50 -7.53 -3.91
N ALA A 195 10.93 -6.29 -3.69
CA ALA A 195 10.31 -5.13 -4.30
C ALA A 195 11.37 -4.24 -4.96
N TRP A 196 10.98 -3.61 -6.05
CA TRP A 196 11.77 -2.63 -6.79
C TRP A 196 11.00 -1.34 -6.86
N VAL A 197 11.58 -0.24 -6.40
CA VAL A 197 11.01 1.10 -6.53
C VAL A 197 11.91 1.92 -7.44
N ILE A 198 11.31 2.46 -8.50
CA ILE A 198 12.01 3.18 -9.57
C ILE A 198 11.44 4.59 -9.64
N CYS A 199 12.30 5.61 -9.66
CA CYS A 199 11.89 6.99 -9.84
C CYS A 199 13.00 7.87 -10.42
N ASN A 200 12.63 8.98 -11.06
CA ASN A 200 13.57 10.03 -11.39
C ASN A 200 13.91 10.90 -10.16
N GLU A 201 14.93 11.76 -10.27
CA GLU A 201 15.33 12.66 -9.19
C GLU A 201 14.19 13.58 -8.72
N ALA A 202 13.33 14.03 -9.64
CA ALA A 202 12.22 14.93 -9.32
C ALA A 202 11.11 14.28 -8.48
N CYS A 203 11.01 12.93 -8.49
CA CYS A 203 10.05 12.14 -7.70
C CYS A 203 10.69 11.42 -6.49
N LYS A 204 11.88 11.81 -6.08
CA LYS A 204 12.63 11.18 -4.98
C LYS A 204 11.89 11.22 -3.65
N ALA A 205 11.18 12.30 -3.34
CA ALA A 205 10.41 12.43 -2.11
C ALA A 205 9.22 11.46 -2.07
N GLU A 206 8.53 11.30 -3.20
CA GLU A 206 7.45 10.35 -3.35
C GLU A 206 7.96 8.92 -3.27
N ALA A 207 9.07 8.61 -3.92
CA ALA A 207 9.71 7.30 -3.81
C ALA A 207 10.13 6.97 -2.37
N GLN A 208 10.71 7.91 -1.63
CA GLN A 208 11.03 7.74 -0.22
C GLN A 208 9.77 7.45 0.61
N THR A 209 8.68 8.18 0.37
CA THR A 209 7.40 7.95 1.03
C THR A 209 6.87 6.54 0.73
N LEU A 210 6.97 6.09 -0.53
CA LEU A 210 6.55 4.75 -0.94
C LEU A 210 7.38 3.66 -0.27
N VAL A 211 8.72 3.81 -0.23
CA VAL A 211 9.60 2.84 0.45
C VAL A 211 9.23 2.70 1.93
N ASN A 212 9.04 3.81 2.64
CA ASN A 212 8.61 3.77 4.04
C ASN A 212 7.22 3.14 4.20
N TYR A 213 6.31 3.39 3.25
CA TYR A 213 4.99 2.76 3.23
C TYR A 213 5.06 1.25 3.02
N ILE A 214 5.96 0.76 2.14
CA ILE A 214 6.23 -0.67 1.92
C ILE A 214 6.80 -1.30 3.19
N ILE A 215 7.76 -0.66 3.85
CA ILE A 215 8.37 -1.14 5.09
C ILE A 215 7.30 -1.34 6.17
N ASP A 216 6.40 -0.37 6.33
CA ASP A 216 5.33 -0.36 7.34
C ASP A 216 4.08 -1.17 6.95
N SER A 217 4.01 -1.73 5.74
CA SER A 217 2.85 -2.48 5.23
C SER A 217 2.99 -3.97 5.47
N ASN A 218 1.86 -4.66 5.71
CA ASN A 218 1.78 -6.11 5.69
C ASN A 218 1.35 -6.57 4.30
N ILE A 219 2.31 -6.63 3.38
CA ILE A 219 2.05 -7.08 2.02
C ILE A 219 1.80 -8.60 2.04
N LEU A 220 0.64 -9.01 1.55
CA LEU A 220 0.22 -10.40 1.52
C LEU A 220 0.28 -10.92 0.09
N PHE A 221 1.28 -11.77 -0.20
CA PHE A 221 1.30 -12.60 -1.41
C PHE A 221 0.63 -13.97 -1.20
N GLU A 222 -0.15 -14.14 -0.13
CA GLU A 222 -0.86 -15.40 0.09
C GLU A 222 -1.85 -15.66 -1.04
N SER A 223 -1.61 -16.76 -1.74
CA SER A 223 -2.32 -17.20 -2.94
C SER A 223 -3.82 -17.45 -2.75
N GLU A 224 -4.32 -17.40 -1.51
CA GLU A 224 -5.71 -17.63 -1.16
C GLU A 224 -6.51 -16.35 -0.86
N SER A 225 -5.86 -15.21 -0.62
CA SER A 225 -6.54 -13.98 -0.20
C SER A 225 -6.75 -12.95 -1.31
N VAL A 226 -6.06 -13.05 -2.43
CA VAL A 226 -6.30 -12.20 -3.61
C VAL A 226 -7.17 -12.98 -4.58
N THR A 227 -8.43 -13.18 -4.22
CA THR A 227 -9.44 -13.63 -5.18
C THR A 227 -9.78 -12.45 -6.08
N PHE A 228 -9.07 -12.32 -7.19
CA PHE A 228 -9.48 -11.42 -8.26
C PHE A 228 -10.82 -11.93 -8.78
N VAL A 229 -11.89 -11.25 -8.42
CA VAL A 229 -13.20 -11.48 -9.04
C VAL A 229 -13.06 -11.01 -10.47
N CYS A 230 -12.77 -11.94 -11.39
CA CYS A 230 -12.93 -11.70 -12.82
C CYS A 230 -14.39 -11.31 -13.03
N GLN A 231 -14.67 -10.02 -13.11
CA GLN A 231 -15.94 -9.55 -13.66
C GLN A 231 -15.88 -9.85 -15.16
N ASN A 232 -16.35 -11.04 -15.55
CA ASN A 232 -16.74 -11.33 -16.91
C ASN A 232 -17.93 -10.41 -17.22
N GLY A 233 -17.67 -9.30 -17.91
CA GLY A 233 -18.64 -8.44 -18.56
C GLY A 233 -18.60 -8.68 -20.05
#